data_1ed4e6dc60daf6c831344fffff2132b0
#
_entry.id   1ed4e6dc60daf6c831344fffff2132b0
#
_cell.length_a   1.000
_cell.length_b   1.000
_cell.length_c   1.000
_cell.angle_alpha   90.00
_cell.angle_beta   90.00
_cell.angle_gamma   90.00
#
_symmetry.space_group_name_H-M   'P 1'
#
loop_
_entity.id
_entity.type
_entity.pdbx_description
1 polymer ?
#
loop_
_entity_poly.entity_id
_entity_poly.type
_entity_poly.pdbx_seq_one_letter_code
_entity_poly.pdbx_strand_id
1 'polypeptide(L)'
;MLTTTLKFTNKYFVIGFISLSFFCNQNVNASNEPIIRVLISKEKNLRIRADKNIPLIFKYKNLIKKNVKGITLRKGKNSTKLFFDKNKSKVFEIEEDKGFVIKSYDKRGIWVGGKRYSGLINIKNLKNEIFVINTLGIEKYLTSVVGSEMPHRWPLEALKAQAIASRTYALKKTGNDLYDIDSTQSDQVYNGLESRTKKTNKAVKYTRSLVITHKNKLINALFHSSSAGMTENSEDVWRNKYPYLVSVKDFDKKNPKLYWKKIFTNKELQILFPNIGGIKEIEILDITKTGRVKNIKLIGNNGSLDLSGTSLRKKLGLKSTLFRFNFIGINTNQENNKIKNSNNSLLISGMGSGHGVGMSQWGAKYLAIRGYQAKDILKHYYKEIQIKPFKEIYK
;
A
#
# COMPACT_ATOMS: atom_id res chain seq x y z
N MET A 1 -68.68 19.70 -34.36
CA MET A 1 -68.09 20.53 -33.28
C MET A 1 -66.70 19.94 -32.95
N LEU A 2 -65.69 20.73 -33.22
CA LEU A 2 -64.30 20.30 -33.25
C LEU A 2 -63.74 20.13 -31.82
N THR A 3 -63.15 19.01 -31.55
CA THR A 3 -62.30 18.76 -30.38
C THR A 3 -60.84 18.72 -30.81
N THR A 4 -60.09 19.74 -30.44
CA THR A 4 -58.66 19.88 -30.68
C THR A 4 -57.88 19.18 -29.60
N THR A 5 -57.15 18.13 -29.93
CA THR A 5 -56.21 17.40 -29.06
C THR A 5 -54.85 18.05 -29.13
N LEU A 6 -54.39 18.60 -28.02
CA LEU A 6 -53.00 19.06 -27.86
C LEU A 6 -52.06 17.87 -27.57
N LYS A 7 -51.09 17.68 -28.46
CA LYS A 7 -49.97 16.74 -28.25
C LYS A 7 -48.88 17.48 -27.47
N PHE A 8 -48.59 16.98 -26.25
CA PHE A 8 -47.37 17.34 -25.51
C PHE A 8 -46.21 16.52 -26.04
N THR A 9 -45.21 17.17 -26.59
CA THR A 9 -43.93 16.59 -26.96
C THR A 9 -42.96 16.69 -25.77
N ASN A 10 -42.62 15.56 -25.16
CA ASN A 10 -41.57 15.44 -24.17
C ASN A 10 -40.20 15.64 -24.83
N LYS A 11 -39.55 16.75 -24.54
CA LYS A 11 -38.12 16.93 -24.82
C LYS A 11 -37.33 16.37 -23.66
N TYR A 12 -36.71 15.21 -23.85
CA TYR A 12 -35.68 14.73 -22.95
C TYR A 12 -34.40 15.57 -23.08
N PHE A 13 -34.08 16.28 -22.03
CA PHE A 13 -32.80 16.94 -21.89
C PHE A 13 -31.76 15.86 -21.51
N VAL A 14 -30.99 15.42 -22.48
CA VAL A 14 -29.81 14.58 -22.25
C VAL A 14 -28.70 15.51 -21.78
N ILE A 15 -28.44 15.53 -20.48
CA ILE A 15 -27.26 16.15 -19.92
C ILE A 15 -26.06 15.25 -20.25
N GLY A 16 -25.36 15.63 -21.32
CA GLY A 16 -24.12 14.99 -21.71
C GLY A 16 -23.05 15.21 -20.65
N PHE A 17 -22.68 14.14 -19.94
CA PHE A 17 -21.45 14.07 -19.18
C PHE A 17 -20.27 14.15 -20.17
N ILE A 18 -19.74 15.35 -20.37
CA ILE A 18 -18.47 15.51 -21.06
C ILE A 18 -17.37 15.02 -20.10
N SER A 19 -17.02 13.74 -20.24
CA SER A 19 -15.83 13.18 -19.63
C SER A 19 -14.62 13.96 -20.13
N LEU A 20 -13.86 14.56 -19.23
CA LEU A 20 -12.56 15.19 -19.49
C LEU A 20 -11.50 14.14 -19.91
N SER A 21 -11.67 13.58 -21.11
CA SER A 21 -10.68 12.72 -21.78
C SER A 21 -9.77 13.51 -22.73
N PHE A 22 -9.42 14.74 -22.37
CA PHE A 22 -8.47 15.52 -23.15
C PHE A 22 -7.15 15.65 -22.40
N PHE A 23 -6.27 14.67 -22.52
CA PHE A 23 -4.82 14.87 -22.44
C PHE A 23 -4.06 13.60 -22.85
N CYS A 24 -4.08 13.28 -24.13
CA CYS A 24 -2.99 12.51 -24.72
C CYS A 24 -2.97 12.70 -26.24
N ASN A 25 -2.48 13.85 -26.68
CA ASN A 25 -1.91 13.98 -28.03
C ASN A 25 -0.70 14.88 -27.95
N GLN A 26 0.42 14.33 -27.58
CA GLN A 26 1.73 14.78 -28.01
C GLN A 26 2.48 13.53 -28.49
N ASN A 27 2.82 13.52 -29.76
CA ASN A 27 3.71 12.57 -30.41
C ASN A 27 5.08 12.58 -29.70
N VAL A 28 5.18 11.76 -28.68
CA VAL A 28 6.41 11.18 -28.21
C VAL A 28 6.23 9.70 -28.52
N ASN A 29 7.22 9.04 -29.10
CA ASN A 29 7.27 7.58 -29.12
C ASN A 29 7.08 7.06 -27.71
N ALA A 30 5.82 6.99 -27.30
CA ALA A 30 5.39 6.57 -25.99
C ALA A 30 5.66 5.07 -25.96
N SER A 31 6.72 4.69 -25.26
CA SER A 31 6.82 3.32 -24.79
C SER A 31 5.44 3.00 -24.20
N ASN A 32 4.80 1.89 -24.64
CA ASN A 32 3.52 1.38 -24.10
C ASN A 32 3.66 0.98 -22.63
N GLU A 33 4.29 1.84 -21.83
CA GLU A 33 4.53 1.64 -20.41
C GLU A 33 3.30 2.08 -19.62
N PRO A 34 2.66 1.18 -18.86
CA PRO A 34 1.53 1.53 -18.02
C PRO A 34 1.87 2.65 -17.03
N ILE A 35 0.90 3.54 -16.84
CA ILE A 35 0.98 4.62 -15.85
C ILE A 35 0.33 4.15 -14.55
N ILE A 36 0.93 4.53 -13.42
CA ILE A 36 0.40 4.29 -12.08
C ILE A 36 0.17 5.61 -11.34
N ARG A 37 -0.93 5.70 -10.60
CA ARG A 37 -1.31 6.83 -9.76
C ARG A 37 -1.19 6.41 -8.29
N VAL A 38 -0.27 7.02 -7.57
CA VAL A 38 0.07 6.66 -6.19
C VAL A 38 -0.35 7.77 -5.25
N LEU A 39 -1.24 7.48 -4.31
CA LEU A 39 -1.54 8.38 -3.20
C LEU A 39 -0.32 8.43 -2.27
N ILE A 40 0.37 9.57 -2.23
CA ILE A 40 1.59 9.73 -1.42
C ILE A 40 1.36 10.42 -0.09
N SER A 41 0.32 11.23 0.04
CA SER A 41 -0.14 11.78 1.32
C SER A 41 -1.53 12.38 1.24
N LYS A 42 -2.12 12.59 2.43
CA LYS A 42 -3.32 13.40 2.68
C LYS A 42 -2.95 14.44 3.72
N GLU A 43 -3.13 15.72 3.40
CA GLU A 43 -2.58 16.82 4.19
C GLU A 43 -3.59 17.97 4.36
N LYS A 44 -3.46 18.71 5.44
CA LYS A 44 -4.12 20.02 5.60
C LYS A 44 -3.20 21.17 5.17
N ASN A 45 -1.89 20.97 5.36
CA ASN A 45 -0.86 21.94 4.98
C ASN A 45 0.26 21.21 4.24
N LEU A 46 0.67 21.72 3.09
CA LEU A 46 1.69 21.07 2.28
C LEU A 46 2.58 22.09 1.61
N ARG A 47 3.87 21.82 1.56
CA ARG A 47 4.83 22.56 0.73
C ARG A 47 5.35 21.68 -0.38
N ILE A 48 5.26 22.19 -1.61
CA ILE A 48 5.83 21.61 -2.82
C ILE A 48 6.86 22.58 -3.36
N ARG A 49 8.06 22.10 -3.70
CA ARG A 49 9.13 22.97 -4.20
C ARG A 49 9.96 22.29 -5.27
N ALA A 50 10.55 23.13 -6.13
CA ALA A 50 11.60 22.69 -7.04
C ALA A 50 12.83 22.19 -6.26
N ASP A 51 13.62 21.34 -6.89
CA ASP A 51 15.02 21.18 -6.50
C ASP A 51 15.82 22.36 -7.11
N LYS A 52 17.00 22.61 -6.72
CA LYS A 52 17.85 23.80 -6.95
C LYS A 52 17.40 24.79 -8.07
N ASN A 53 17.70 24.55 -9.36
CA ASN A 53 17.64 25.58 -10.42
C ASN A 53 16.54 25.38 -11.48
N ILE A 54 15.93 24.19 -11.59
CA ILE A 54 14.89 23.94 -12.60
C ILE A 54 13.53 24.13 -11.96
N PRO A 55 12.79 25.18 -12.36
CA PRO A 55 11.51 25.52 -11.73
C PRO A 55 10.41 24.51 -12.05
N LEU A 56 9.34 24.59 -11.27
CA LEU A 56 8.11 23.85 -11.48
C LEU A 56 7.24 24.54 -12.51
N ILE A 57 6.40 23.75 -13.14
CA ILE A 57 5.28 24.20 -13.98
C ILE A 57 4.00 23.83 -13.23
N PHE A 58 3.22 24.84 -12.91
CA PHE A 58 1.89 24.70 -12.32
C PHE A 58 0.83 24.81 -13.41
N LYS A 59 -0.16 23.93 -13.40
CA LYS A 59 -1.28 23.95 -14.33
C LYS A 59 -2.61 23.74 -13.60
N TYR A 60 -3.53 24.70 -13.77
CA TYR A 60 -4.90 24.62 -13.26
C TYR A 60 -5.87 25.16 -14.31
N LYS A 61 -6.83 24.36 -14.76
CA LYS A 61 -7.71 24.71 -15.89
C LYS A 61 -6.85 25.23 -17.08
N ASN A 62 -7.15 26.40 -17.60
CA ASN A 62 -6.40 27.06 -18.69
C ASN A 62 -5.18 27.86 -18.22
N LEU A 63 -5.02 28.03 -16.90
CA LEU A 63 -3.89 28.73 -16.32
C LEU A 63 -2.64 27.85 -16.29
N ILE A 64 -1.58 28.30 -16.95
CA ILE A 64 -0.25 27.70 -16.87
C ILE A 64 0.72 28.73 -16.32
N LYS A 65 1.33 28.42 -15.17
CA LYS A 65 2.37 29.26 -14.58
C LYS A 65 3.70 28.51 -14.62
N LYS A 66 4.64 29.04 -15.39
CA LYS A 66 6.03 28.56 -15.48
C LYS A 66 6.90 29.27 -14.45
N ASN A 67 8.11 28.79 -14.23
CA ASN A 67 9.12 29.38 -13.32
C ASN A 67 8.68 29.46 -11.85
N VAL A 68 7.90 28.48 -11.38
CA VAL A 68 7.47 28.40 -10.00
C VAL A 68 8.56 27.74 -9.17
N LYS A 69 9.09 28.42 -8.15
CA LYS A 69 10.13 27.87 -7.24
C LYS A 69 9.50 26.97 -6.17
N GLY A 70 8.35 27.36 -5.64
CA GLY A 70 7.61 26.59 -4.66
C GLY A 70 6.18 27.08 -4.49
N ILE A 71 5.35 26.21 -3.92
CA ILE A 71 3.95 26.42 -3.61
C ILE A 71 3.68 25.90 -2.21
N THR A 72 3.08 26.74 -1.38
CA THR A 72 2.52 26.31 -0.08
C THR A 72 1.02 26.22 -0.22
N LEU A 73 0.44 25.11 0.23
CA LEU A 73 -0.97 24.81 0.24
C LEU A 73 -1.48 24.83 1.67
N ARG A 74 -2.64 25.45 1.89
CA ARG A 74 -3.33 25.44 3.19
C ARG A 74 -4.81 25.15 2.96
N LYS A 75 -5.31 24.05 3.52
CA LYS A 75 -6.72 23.68 3.47
C LYS A 75 -7.53 24.62 4.32
N GLY A 76 -8.51 25.26 3.73
CA GLY A 76 -9.60 25.99 4.41
C GLY A 76 -10.86 25.14 4.46
N LYS A 77 -11.96 25.69 4.94
CA LYS A 77 -13.24 24.99 5.09
C LYS A 77 -13.77 24.48 3.73
N ASN A 78 -13.89 25.33 2.74
CA ASN A 78 -14.47 25.00 1.42
C ASN A 78 -13.47 25.12 0.26
N SER A 79 -12.27 25.61 0.50
CA SER A 79 -11.24 25.82 -0.53
C SER A 79 -9.85 25.49 -0.01
N THR A 80 -8.89 25.39 -0.92
CA THR A 80 -7.46 25.32 -0.58
C THR A 80 -6.77 26.57 -1.09
N LYS A 81 -6.12 27.30 -0.19
CA LYS A 81 -5.32 28.51 -0.50
C LYS A 81 -3.92 28.11 -0.94
N LEU A 82 -3.47 28.68 -2.05
CA LEU A 82 -2.14 28.51 -2.61
C LEU A 82 -1.33 29.79 -2.50
N PHE A 83 -0.10 29.66 -2.04
CA PHE A 83 0.87 30.74 -1.92
C PHE A 83 2.10 30.38 -2.76
N PHE A 84 2.44 31.22 -3.72
CA PHE A 84 3.67 31.04 -4.50
C PHE A 84 4.84 31.75 -3.83
N ASP A 85 5.99 31.08 -3.71
CA ASP A 85 7.16 31.58 -2.94
C ASP A 85 7.64 32.97 -3.33
N LYS A 86 7.52 33.36 -4.62
CA LYS A 86 7.93 34.69 -5.11
C LYS A 86 6.91 35.81 -4.87
N ASN A 87 5.67 35.47 -4.58
CA ASN A 87 4.60 36.44 -4.41
C ASN A 87 3.58 35.94 -3.40
N LYS A 88 3.93 36.07 -2.10
CA LYS A 88 3.09 35.62 -0.98
C LYS A 88 1.81 36.46 -0.81
N SER A 89 1.78 37.68 -1.33
CA SER A 89 0.59 38.55 -1.25
C SER A 89 -0.54 38.14 -2.20
N LYS A 90 -0.19 37.37 -3.25
CA LYS A 90 -1.19 36.90 -4.22
C LYS A 90 -1.65 35.49 -3.86
N VAL A 91 -2.80 35.40 -3.19
CA VAL A 91 -3.44 34.13 -2.83
C VAL A 91 -4.26 33.65 -4.02
N PHE A 92 -4.12 32.37 -4.35
CA PHE A 92 -4.91 31.69 -5.34
C PHE A 92 -5.74 30.59 -4.63
N GLU A 93 -7.03 30.51 -4.90
CA GLU A 93 -7.91 29.53 -4.26
C GLU A 93 -8.35 28.44 -5.23
N ILE A 94 -8.34 27.20 -4.72
CA ILE A 94 -8.87 26.03 -5.42
C ILE A 94 -10.12 25.57 -4.68
N GLU A 95 -11.23 25.57 -5.38
CA GLU A 95 -12.51 25.09 -4.89
C GLU A 95 -12.48 23.62 -4.50
N GLU A 96 -13.45 23.19 -3.70
CA GLU A 96 -13.65 21.78 -3.39
C GLU A 96 -13.89 20.96 -4.66
N ASP A 97 -13.48 19.69 -4.65
CA ASP A 97 -13.52 18.73 -5.75
C ASP A 97 -12.73 19.13 -7.00
N LYS A 98 -12.03 20.28 -6.97
CA LYS A 98 -11.10 20.66 -8.03
C LYS A 98 -9.68 20.25 -7.70
N GLY A 99 -8.83 20.27 -8.70
CA GLY A 99 -7.43 19.91 -8.56
C GLY A 99 -6.55 20.54 -9.61
N PHE A 100 -5.25 20.44 -9.40
CA PHE A 100 -4.24 20.98 -10.31
C PHE A 100 -3.04 20.03 -10.43
N VAL A 101 -2.19 20.28 -11.39
CA VAL A 101 -1.02 19.45 -11.70
C VAL A 101 0.26 20.26 -11.58
N ILE A 102 1.26 19.65 -11.00
CA ILE A 102 2.63 20.16 -10.94
C ILE A 102 3.54 19.22 -11.72
N LYS A 103 4.37 19.80 -12.59
CA LYS A 103 5.38 19.10 -13.38
C LYS A 103 6.75 19.75 -13.18
N SER A 104 7.80 18.95 -13.27
CA SER A 104 9.19 19.44 -13.40
C SER A 104 9.92 18.65 -14.49
N TYR A 105 10.82 19.31 -15.19
CA TYR A 105 11.79 18.68 -16.08
C TYR A 105 13.10 18.29 -15.36
N ASP A 106 13.20 18.62 -14.09
CA ASP A 106 14.36 18.27 -13.28
C ASP A 106 14.42 16.75 -13.01
N LYS A 107 15.49 16.11 -13.45
CA LYS A 107 15.74 14.68 -13.20
C LYS A 107 15.85 14.35 -11.69
N ARG A 108 16.16 15.34 -10.86
CA ARG A 108 16.21 15.22 -9.40
C ARG A 108 14.82 15.22 -8.74
N GLY A 109 13.77 15.54 -9.51
CA GLY A 109 12.37 15.42 -9.09
C GLY A 109 11.80 16.66 -8.40
N ILE A 110 10.61 16.47 -7.84
CA ILE A 110 9.81 17.48 -7.15
C ILE A 110 9.81 17.16 -5.67
N TRP A 111 10.15 18.10 -4.82
CA TRP A 111 9.99 17.97 -3.38
C TRP A 111 8.52 18.14 -2.98
N VAL A 112 8.00 17.14 -2.30
CA VAL A 112 6.68 17.13 -1.66
C VAL A 112 6.89 16.82 -0.18
N GLY A 113 6.70 17.81 0.68
CA GLY A 113 7.14 17.69 2.06
C GLY A 113 8.64 17.39 2.15
N GLY A 114 8.99 16.29 2.80
CA GLY A 114 10.37 15.85 3.02
C GLY A 114 10.93 14.85 2.00
N LYS A 115 10.18 14.49 0.93
CA LYS A 115 10.58 13.48 -0.05
C LYS A 115 10.52 14.00 -1.47
N ARG A 116 11.32 13.42 -2.37
CA ARG A 116 11.32 13.78 -3.80
C ARG A 116 10.61 12.74 -4.64
N TYR A 117 9.90 13.23 -5.66
CA TYR A 117 9.12 12.38 -6.56
C TYR A 117 9.40 12.74 -8.01
N SER A 118 9.48 11.75 -8.90
CA SER A 118 9.52 11.94 -10.35
C SER A 118 8.12 11.83 -10.94
N GLY A 119 7.93 12.35 -12.16
CA GLY A 119 6.63 12.34 -12.83
C GLY A 119 5.78 13.55 -12.48
N LEU A 120 4.47 13.39 -12.50
CA LEU A 120 3.50 14.46 -12.20
C LEU A 120 3.07 14.38 -10.75
N ILE A 121 2.85 15.51 -10.11
CA ILE A 121 2.16 15.63 -8.84
C ILE A 121 0.78 16.21 -9.09
N ASN A 122 -0.24 15.39 -8.90
CA ASN A 122 -1.63 15.79 -9.00
C ASN A 122 -2.16 16.09 -7.59
N ILE A 123 -2.72 17.27 -7.44
CA ILE A 123 -3.35 17.71 -6.19
C ILE A 123 -4.86 17.68 -6.39
N LYS A 124 -5.58 17.09 -5.46
CA LYS A 124 -7.04 17.12 -5.37
C LYS A 124 -7.45 17.72 -4.04
N ASN A 125 -8.33 18.72 -4.09
CA ASN A 125 -8.92 19.33 -2.91
C ASN A 125 -10.24 18.61 -2.61
N LEU A 126 -10.23 17.71 -1.61
CA LEU A 126 -11.41 16.93 -1.25
C LEU A 126 -11.79 17.24 0.20
N LYS A 127 -13.10 17.35 0.45
CA LYS A 127 -13.72 17.64 1.77
C LYS A 127 -12.77 18.31 2.81
N ASN A 128 -12.08 17.52 3.60
CA ASN A 128 -11.28 18.00 4.72
C ASN A 128 -9.77 17.95 4.51
N GLU A 129 -9.31 17.42 3.35
CA GLU A 129 -7.90 17.11 3.10
C GLU A 129 -7.47 17.42 1.66
N ILE A 130 -6.19 17.65 1.50
CA ILE A 130 -5.51 17.77 0.22
C ILE A 130 -4.92 16.41 -0.12
N PHE A 131 -5.43 15.78 -1.16
CA PHE A 131 -4.90 14.52 -1.68
C PHE A 131 -3.74 14.80 -2.63
N VAL A 132 -2.62 14.17 -2.36
CA VAL A 132 -1.38 14.31 -3.15
C VAL A 132 -1.12 13.01 -3.87
N ILE A 133 -1.23 13.02 -5.19
CA ILE A 133 -1.14 11.82 -6.03
C ILE A 133 0.04 11.97 -6.99
N ASN A 134 0.99 11.05 -6.91
CA ASN A 134 2.11 10.98 -7.83
C ASN A 134 1.75 10.09 -9.03
N THR A 135 1.80 10.65 -10.24
CA THR A 135 1.51 9.93 -11.49
C THR A 135 2.78 9.76 -12.30
N LEU A 136 3.14 8.50 -12.60
CA LEU A 136 4.38 8.18 -13.31
C LEU A 136 4.29 6.81 -14.00
N GLY A 137 5.23 6.53 -14.90
CA GLY A 137 5.38 5.19 -15.50
C GLY A 137 5.75 4.14 -14.47
N ILE A 138 5.20 2.93 -14.63
CA ILE A 138 5.33 1.84 -13.66
C ILE A 138 6.80 1.45 -13.39
N GLU A 139 7.65 1.44 -14.40
CA GLU A 139 9.06 1.07 -14.20
C GLU A 139 9.80 2.10 -13.33
N LYS A 140 9.48 3.39 -13.47
CA LYS A 140 10.02 4.44 -12.60
C LYS A 140 9.51 4.30 -11.17
N TYR A 141 8.24 3.97 -11.01
CA TYR A 141 7.62 3.67 -9.71
C TYR A 141 8.35 2.51 -9.01
N LEU A 142 8.53 1.40 -9.71
CA LEU A 142 9.13 0.18 -9.16
C LEU A 142 10.57 0.35 -8.68
N THR A 143 11.37 1.23 -9.31
CA THR A 143 12.74 1.49 -8.83
C THR A 143 12.78 2.01 -7.39
N SER A 144 11.74 2.74 -6.99
CA SER A 144 11.58 3.25 -5.62
C SER A 144 10.94 2.20 -4.71
N VAL A 145 9.89 1.51 -5.17
CA VAL A 145 9.20 0.48 -4.39
C VAL A 145 10.15 -0.65 -3.98
N VAL A 146 10.92 -1.20 -4.92
CA VAL A 146 11.87 -2.29 -4.60
C VAL A 146 12.87 -1.85 -3.51
N GLY A 147 13.33 -0.60 -3.56
CA GLY A 147 14.26 -0.07 -2.55
C GLY A 147 13.60 0.30 -1.22
N SER A 148 12.29 0.53 -1.23
CA SER A 148 11.51 0.78 0.00
C SER A 148 11.10 -0.53 0.69
N GLU A 149 10.85 -1.59 -0.10
CA GLU A 149 10.37 -2.89 0.39
C GLU A 149 11.51 -3.83 0.82
N MET A 150 12.64 -3.81 0.09
CA MET A 150 13.78 -4.68 0.37
C MET A 150 15.09 -3.89 0.50
N PRO A 151 15.98 -4.24 1.46
CA PRO A 151 17.31 -3.67 1.53
C PRO A 151 18.09 -3.88 0.22
N HIS A 152 18.60 -2.80 -0.36
CA HIS A 152 19.32 -2.84 -1.65
C HIS A 152 20.57 -3.74 -1.66
N ARG A 153 21.16 -4.03 -0.48
CA ARG A 153 22.30 -4.95 -0.31
C ARG A 153 21.94 -6.43 -0.52
N TRP A 154 20.65 -6.78 -0.52
CA TRP A 154 20.21 -8.17 -0.74
C TRP A 154 20.57 -8.67 -2.14
N PRO A 155 20.58 -10.00 -2.38
CA PRO A 155 20.89 -10.58 -3.69
C PRO A 155 20.01 -10.00 -4.80
N LEU A 156 20.58 -9.87 -5.99
CA LEU A 156 19.89 -9.28 -7.15
C LEU A 156 18.64 -10.07 -7.54
N GLU A 157 18.69 -11.41 -7.42
CA GLU A 157 17.55 -12.27 -7.78
C GLU A 157 16.34 -12.07 -6.82
N ALA A 158 16.59 -11.81 -5.54
CA ALA A 158 15.52 -11.43 -4.60
C ALA A 158 14.89 -10.07 -4.98
N LEU A 159 15.71 -9.08 -5.35
CA LEU A 159 15.22 -7.77 -5.80
C LEU A 159 14.46 -7.87 -7.13
N LYS A 160 14.89 -8.76 -8.04
CA LYS A 160 14.17 -9.05 -9.29
C LYS A 160 12.82 -9.71 -9.00
N ALA A 161 12.75 -10.70 -8.10
CA ALA A 161 11.50 -11.33 -7.69
C ALA A 161 10.53 -10.29 -7.11
N GLN A 162 11.02 -9.40 -6.22
CA GLN A 162 10.23 -8.30 -5.69
C GLN A 162 9.74 -7.35 -6.79
N ALA A 163 10.58 -7.01 -7.77
CA ALA A 163 10.19 -6.13 -8.87
C ALA A 163 9.04 -6.72 -9.70
N ILE A 164 9.09 -8.03 -10.02
CA ILE A 164 8.04 -8.72 -10.76
C ILE A 164 6.75 -8.81 -9.93
N ALA A 165 6.85 -9.19 -8.64
CA ALA A 165 5.70 -9.26 -7.74
C ALA A 165 5.04 -7.88 -7.57
N SER A 166 5.83 -6.84 -7.28
CA SER A 166 5.34 -5.47 -7.11
C SER A 166 4.70 -4.90 -8.37
N ARG A 167 5.26 -5.19 -9.56
CA ARG A 167 4.66 -4.80 -10.84
C ARG A 167 3.31 -5.45 -11.05
N THR A 168 3.21 -6.75 -10.79
CA THR A 168 1.98 -7.51 -10.93
C THR A 168 0.90 -6.99 -9.99
N TYR A 169 1.23 -6.78 -8.73
CA TYR A 169 0.33 -6.22 -7.72
C TYR A 169 -0.18 -4.83 -8.14
N ALA A 170 0.73 -3.95 -8.52
CA ALA A 170 0.40 -2.59 -8.92
C ALA A 170 -0.56 -2.56 -10.12
N LEU A 171 -0.23 -3.31 -11.17
CA LEU A 171 -1.07 -3.38 -12.38
C LEU A 171 -2.42 -4.03 -12.13
N LYS A 172 -2.50 -4.97 -11.18
CA LYS A 172 -3.78 -5.57 -10.76
C LYS A 172 -4.70 -4.57 -10.07
N LYS A 173 -4.14 -3.55 -9.43
CA LYS A 173 -4.85 -2.50 -8.68
C LYS A 173 -5.26 -1.30 -9.53
N THR A 174 -4.80 -1.17 -10.77
CA THR A 174 -5.19 -0.05 -11.66
C THR A 174 -6.68 -0.05 -11.97
N GLY A 175 -7.22 1.14 -12.24
CA GLY A 175 -8.61 1.33 -12.65
C GLY A 175 -9.53 1.96 -11.59
N ASN A 176 -9.01 2.35 -10.43
CA ASN A 176 -9.78 3.12 -9.45
C ASN A 176 -9.92 4.60 -9.90
N ASP A 177 -10.95 5.30 -9.42
CA ASP A 177 -11.25 6.65 -9.89
C ASP A 177 -10.18 7.67 -9.54
N LEU A 178 -9.74 7.73 -8.30
CA LEU A 178 -8.86 8.79 -7.80
C LEU A 178 -7.37 8.41 -7.87
N TYR A 179 -7.00 7.26 -7.36
CA TYR A 179 -5.64 6.72 -7.37
C TYR A 179 -5.68 5.19 -7.39
N ASP A 180 -4.59 4.56 -7.78
CA ASP A 180 -4.51 3.11 -7.93
C ASP A 180 -3.95 2.42 -6.68
N ILE A 181 -2.97 3.06 -6.02
CA ILE A 181 -2.20 2.48 -4.91
C ILE A 181 -1.96 3.54 -3.83
N ASP A 182 -2.01 3.10 -2.57
CA ASP A 182 -1.53 3.85 -1.41
C ASP A 182 -0.02 3.60 -1.20
N SER A 183 0.72 4.63 -0.82
CA SER A 183 2.18 4.59 -0.63
C SER A 183 2.64 3.98 0.69
N THR A 184 1.73 3.41 1.48
CA THR A 184 2.00 2.84 2.80
C THR A 184 2.01 1.31 2.78
N GLN A 185 2.17 0.70 3.95
CA GLN A 185 2.06 -0.76 4.13
C GLN A 185 0.66 -1.33 3.84
N SER A 186 -0.34 -0.47 3.59
CA SER A 186 -1.67 -0.91 3.16
C SER A 186 -1.64 -1.51 1.76
N ASP A 187 -0.77 -1.00 0.88
CA ASP A 187 -0.49 -1.53 -0.44
C ASP A 187 1.00 -1.80 -0.63
N GLN A 188 1.79 -0.78 -1.04
CA GLN A 188 3.24 -0.92 -1.26
C GLN A 188 3.98 0.33 -0.76
N VAL A 189 5.02 0.13 0.06
CA VAL A 189 5.81 1.26 0.56
C VAL A 189 6.51 1.98 -0.59
N TYR A 190 6.20 3.27 -0.74
CA TYR A 190 6.75 4.11 -1.79
C TYR A 190 7.34 5.40 -1.20
N ASN A 191 8.66 5.46 -1.05
CA ASN A 191 9.37 6.55 -0.41
C ASN A 191 9.98 7.58 -1.39
N GLY A 192 9.52 7.58 -2.65
CA GLY A 192 10.06 8.50 -3.65
C GLY A 192 11.45 8.14 -4.14
N LEU A 193 12.21 9.15 -4.55
CA LEU A 193 13.51 8.96 -5.20
C LEU A 193 14.62 8.51 -4.25
N GLU A 194 14.50 8.79 -2.96
CA GLU A 194 15.49 8.50 -1.93
C GLU A 194 15.77 7.02 -1.75
N SER A 195 14.80 6.15 -2.04
CA SER A 195 14.94 4.69 -1.94
C SER A 195 15.60 4.05 -3.17
N ARG A 196 15.84 4.81 -4.24
CA ARG A 196 16.45 4.29 -5.48
C ARG A 196 17.95 4.05 -5.30
N THR A 197 18.42 2.94 -5.85
CA THR A 197 19.86 2.62 -5.93
C THR A 197 20.21 2.07 -7.31
N LYS A 198 21.52 2.02 -7.63
CA LYS A 198 21.98 1.35 -8.86
C LYS A 198 21.48 -0.10 -8.96
N LYS A 199 21.44 -0.81 -7.81
CA LYS A 199 21.04 -2.21 -7.77
C LYS A 199 19.53 -2.39 -7.93
N THR A 200 18.69 -1.55 -7.33
CA THR A 200 17.23 -1.58 -7.54
C THR A 200 16.86 -1.21 -8.98
N ASN A 201 17.53 -0.22 -9.56
CA ASN A 201 17.36 0.13 -10.98
C ASN A 201 17.74 -1.06 -11.90
N LYS A 202 18.83 -1.78 -11.60
CA LYS A 202 19.26 -2.97 -12.33
C LYS A 202 18.21 -4.10 -12.23
N ALA A 203 17.67 -4.35 -11.03
CA ALA A 203 16.62 -5.36 -10.82
C ALA A 203 15.37 -5.08 -11.65
N VAL A 204 14.89 -3.85 -11.63
CA VAL A 204 13.70 -3.41 -12.39
C VAL A 204 13.98 -3.49 -13.90
N LYS A 205 15.15 -3.01 -14.38
CA LYS A 205 15.54 -3.05 -15.79
C LYS A 205 15.57 -4.49 -16.34
N TYR A 206 16.15 -5.44 -15.60
CA TYR A 206 16.28 -6.84 -16.04
C TYR A 206 14.97 -7.63 -15.99
N THR A 207 13.97 -7.11 -15.31
CA THR A 207 12.64 -7.70 -15.23
C THR A 207 11.57 -6.83 -15.89
N ARG A 208 12.00 -5.89 -16.77
CA ARG A 208 11.09 -4.94 -17.41
C ARG A 208 9.91 -5.68 -18.06
N SER A 209 8.71 -5.16 -17.86
CA SER A 209 7.40 -5.67 -18.29
C SER A 209 6.99 -7.06 -17.79
N LEU A 210 7.86 -7.83 -17.12
CA LEU A 210 7.49 -9.15 -16.62
C LEU A 210 6.46 -9.06 -15.47
N VAL A 211 5.40 -9.85 -15.58
CA VAL A 211 4.32 -9.98 -14.61
C VAL A 211 3.98 -11.45 -14.35
N ILE A 212 3.25 -11.68 -13.28
CA ILE A 212 2.81 -13.01 -12.86
C ILE A 212 1.34 -13.18 -13.22
N THR A 213 1.02 -14.28 -13.90
CA THR A 213 -0.35 -14.63 -14.27
C THR A 213 -0.72 -16.03 -13.82
N HIS A 214 -1.99 -16.25 -13.56
CA HIS A 214 -2.65 -17.54 -13.42
C HIS A 214 -3.84 -17.57 -14.38
N LYS A 215 -3.93 -18.60 -15.22
CA LYS A 215 -4.98 -18.71 -16.27
C LYS A 215 -5.11 -17.40 -17.08
N ASN A 216 -3.99 -16.88 -17.55
CA ASN A 216 -3.87 -15.64 -18.34
C ASN A 216 -4.35 -14.33 -17.66
N LYS A 217 -4.66 -14.33 -16.36
CA LYS A 217 -5.05 -13.13 -15.59
C LYS A 217 -3.98 -12.77 -14.60
N LEU A 218 -3.74 -11.46 -14.36
CA LEU A 218 -2.85 -10.99 -13.32
C LEU A 218 -3.28 -11.54 -11.97
N ILE A 219 -2.32 -12.09 -11.19
CA ILE A 219 -2.58 -12.58 -9.84
C ILE A 219 -2.59 -11.43 -8.81
N ASN A 220 -3.12 -11.68 -7.64
CA ASN A 220 -2.85 -10.87 -6.45
C ASN A 220 -1.47 -11.28 -5.92
N ALA A 221 -0.42 -10.64 -6.42
CA ALA A 221 0.97 -10.98 -6.10
C ALA A 221 1.36 -10.42 -4.71
N LEU A 222 0.70 -10.96 -3.66
CA LEU A 222 0.90 -10.54 -2.28
C LEU A 222 2.27 -10.98 -1.77
N PHE A 223 2.89 -10.12 -0.96
CA PHE A 223 4.17 -10.42 -0.31
C PHE A 223 4.19 -9.84 1.10
N HIS A 224 5.07 -10.37 1.92
CA HIS A 224 5.24 -9.97 3.31
C HIS A 224 6.70 -10.13 3.74
N SER A 225 7.06 -9.59 4.90
CA SER A 225 8.45 -9.59 5.34
C SER A 225 8.98 -10.99 5.65
N SER A 226 8.31 -11.76 6.54
CA SER A 226 8.82 -13.04 7.05
C SER A 226 7.66 -13.91 7.55
N SER A 227 7.59 -15.16 7.10
CA SER A 227 6.51 -16.11 7.44
C SER A 227 6.76 -16.93 8.69
N ALA A 228 8.02 -17.00 9.15
CA ALA A 228 8.48 -17.87 10.24
C ALA A 228 8.46 -19.37 9.92
N GLY A 229 8.81 -19.74 8.67
CA GLY A 229 9.02 -21.11 8.24
C GLY A 229 7.92 -21.71 7.38
N MET A 230 6.70 -21.17 7.42
CA MET A 230 5.58 -21.55 6.55
C MET A 230 4.78 -20.32 6.15
N THR A 231 4.47 -20.19 4.86
CA THR A 231 3.49 -19.17 4.41
C THR A 231 2.08 -19.63 4.74
N GLU A 232 1.10 -18.74 4.58
CA GLU A 232 -0.31 -19.01 4.93
C GLU A 232 -1.16 -19.14 3.68
N ASN A 233 -2.27 -19.87 3.75
CA ASN A 233 -3.28 -19.86 2.71
C ASN A 233 -4.03 -18.55 2.70
N SER A 234 -4.49 -18.12 1.53
CA SER A 234 -5.25 -16.87 1.40
C SER A 234 -6.57 -16.89 2.18
N GLU A 235 -7.31 -18.01 2.16
CA GLU A 235 -8.58 -18.19 2.85
C GLU A 235 -8.47 -18.21 4.38
N ASP A 236 -7.30 -18.46 4.92
CA ASP A 236 -7.06 -18.43 6.36
C ASP A 236 -6.81 -17.01 6.91
N VAL A 237 -6.51 -16.06 6.02
CA VAL A 237 -6.29 -14.66 6.38
C VAL A 237 -7.42 -13.76 5.90
N TRP A 238 -7.97 -14.06 4.72
CA TRP A 238 -9.09 -13.34 4.09
C TRP A 238 -10.19 -14.33 3.66
N ARG A 239 -11.36 -13.81 3.31
CA ARG A 239 -12.48 -14.66 2.83
C ARG A 239 -12.22 -15.31 1.46
N ASN A 240 -11.35 -14.69 0.63
CA ASN A 240 -11.14 -15.13 -0.74
C ASN A 240 -10.07 -16.23 -0.81
N LYS A 241 -10.43 -17.36 -1.43
CA LYS A 241 -9.52 -18.44 -1.76
C LYS A 241 -8.91 -18.19 -3.14
N TYR A 242 -7.57 -18.12 -3.19
CA TYR A 242 -6.83 -18.02 -4.45
C TYR A 242 -5.98 -19.28 -4.66
N PRO A 243 -6.15 -20.03 -5.76
CA PRO A 243 -5.47 -21.32 -5.98
C PRO A 243 -3.95 -21.18 -6.02
N TYR A 244 -3.45 -20.00 -6.38
CA TYR A 244 -2.01 -19.70 -6.44
C TYR A 244 -1.44 -19.15 -5.10
N LEU A 245 -2.25 -18.88 -4.07
CA LEU A 245 -1.85 -18.38 -2.75
C LEU A 245 -2.10 -19.44 -1.68
N VAL A 246 -1.37 -20.54 -1.77
CA VAL A 246 -1.43 -21.64 -0.81
C VAL A 246 -0.18 -21.67 0.07
N SER A 247 -0.30 -22.26 1.24
CA SER A 247 0.80 -22.42 2.19
C SER A 247 1.95 -23.23 1.59
N VAL A 248 3.17 -22.71 1.73
CA VAL A 248 4.41 -23.36 1.32
C VAL A 248 5.49 -23.23 2.39
N LYS A 249 6.42 -24.18 2.42
CA LYS A 249 7.61 -24.11 3.27
C LYS A 249 8.42 -22.86 2.93
N ASP A 250 8.87 -22.13 3.97
CA ASP A 250 9.70 -20.94 3.83
C ASP A 250 11.09 -21.16 4.43
N PHE A 251 12.05 -20.35 3.99
CA PHE A 251 13.46 -20.46 4.31
C PHE A 251 13.99 -19.27 5.11
N ASP A 252 13.11 -18.59 5.84
CA ASP A 252 13.39 -17.34 6.54
C ASP A 252 13.89 -17.48 7.99
N LYS A 253 14.18 -18.71 8.46
CA LYS A 253 14.63 -19.01 9.85
C LYS A 253 15.86 -18.20 10.29
N LYS A 254 16.74 -17.80 9.36
CA LYS A 254 17.93 -16.99 9.65
C LYS A 254 17.63 -15.48 9.68
N ASN A 255 16.36 -15.05 9.63
CA ASN A 255 15.99 -13.67 9.80
C ASN A 255 16.33 -13.20 11.24
N PRO A 256 17.22 -12.21 11.44
CA PRO A 256 17.61 -11.75 12.79
C PRO A 256 16.44 -11.07 13.53
N LYS A 257 15.38 -10.67 12.81
CA LYS A 257 14.16 -10.08 13.37
C LYS A 257 12.99 -11.04 13.37
N LEU A 258 13.27 -12.37 13.33
CA LEU A 258 12.24 -13.39 13.27
C LEU A 258 11.35 -13.36 14.50
N TYR A 259 11.96 -13.31 15.67
CA TYR A 259 11.26 -13.28 16.95
C TYR A 259 10.96 -11.83 17.37
N TRP A 260 9.83 -11.64 18.05
CA TRP A 260 9.44 -10.37 18.60
C TRP A 260 8.62 -10.55 19.88
N LYS A 261 8.66 -9.54 20.74
CA LYS A 261 7.87 -9.45 21.97
C LYS A 261 7.22 -8.08 22.06
N LYS A 262 6.05 -7.99 22.68
CA LYS A 262 5.37 -6.77 23.03
C LYS A 262 4.69 -6.92 24.38
N ILE A 263 4.78 -5.93 25.23
CA ILE A 263 4.19 -5.93 26.57
C ILE A 263 3.16 -4.80 26.60
N PHE A 264 2.02 -5.08 27.23
CA PHE A 264 0.95 -4.13 27.46
C PHE A 264 0.60 -4.13 28.95
N THR A 265 0.59 -2.97 29.56
CA THR A 265 0.07 -2.76 30.92
C THR A 265 -1.46 -2.85 30.95
N ASN A 266 -2.05 -3.11 32.09
CA ASN A 266 -3.51 -3.09 32.27
C ASN A 266 -4.13 -1.76 31.83
N LYS A 267 -3.47 -0.64 32.14
CA LYS A 267 -3.91 0.70 31.74
C LYS A 267 -3.98 0.87 30.22
N GLU A 268 -2.96 0.40 29.49
CA GLU A 268 -2.95 0.42 28.03
C GLU A 268 -4.04 -0.47 27.45
N LEU A 269 -4.28 -1.66 28.04
CA LEU A 269 -5.34 -2.56 27.61
C LEU A 269 -6.74 -1.98 27.84
N GLN A 270 -6.94 -1.26 28.94
CA GLN A 270 -8.21 -0.53 29.20
C GLN A 270 -8.43 0.58 28.16
N ILE A 271 -7.40 1.32 27.78
CA ILE A 271 -7.47 2.35 26.73
C ILE A 271 -7.75 1.73 25.35
N LEU A 272 -7.10 0.61 25.04
CA LEU A 272 -7.25 -0.06 23.75
C LEU A 272 -8.60 -0.80 23.63
N PHE A 273 -9.15 -1.29 24.73
CA PHE A 273 -10.39 -2.06 24.78
C PHE A 273 -11.37 -1.50 25.83
N PRO A 274 -11.80 -0.23 25.71
CA PRO A 274 -12.65 0.43 26.72
C PRO A 274 -14.01 -0.24 26.86
N ASN A 275 -14.59 -0.74 25.76
CA ASN A 275 -15.93 -1.34 25.76
C ASN A 275 -16.03 -2.61 26.62
N ILE A 276 -14.92 -3.35 26.77
CA ILE A 276 -14.88 -4.54 27.62
C ILE A 276 -14.11 -4.30 28.93
N GLY A 277 -13.66 -3.06 29.18
CA GLY A 277 -12.95 -2.70 30.43
C GLY A 277 -11.54 -3.32 30.53
N GLY A 278 -10.80 -3.42 29.42
CA GLY A 278 -9.49 -4.05 29.35
C GLY A 278 -9.54 -5.54 29.00
N ILE A 279 -8.48 -6.28 29.30
CA ILE A 279 -8.40 -7.75 29.04
C ILE A 279 -8.04 -8.46 30.35
N LYS A 280 -8.91 -9.33 30.83
CA LYS A 280 -8.70 -10.22 31.98
C LYS A 280 -8.37 -11.65 31.56
N GLU A 281 -9.02 -12.12 30.50
CA GLU A 281 -8.86 -13.48 29.99
C GLU A 281 -8.82 -13.47 28.48
N ILE A 282 -8.07 -14.39 27.92
CA ILE A 282 -7.92 -14.57 26.47
C ILE A 282 -8.19 -16.04 26.16
N GLU A 283 -9.07 -16.27 25.19
CA GLU A 283 -9.40 -17.59 24.66
C GLU A 283 -9.10 -17.62 23.17
N ILE A 284 -8.21 -18.54 22.74
CA ILE A 284 -7.96 -18.79 21.33
C ILE A 284 -9.05 -19.75 20.83
N LEU A 285 -9.95 -19.24 19.99
CA LEU A 285 -11.08 -20.00 19.45
C LEU A 285 -10.66 -20.87 18.27
N ASP A 286 -9.73 -20.38 17.44
CA ASP A 286 -9.31 -21.07 16.22
C ASP A 286 -7.89 -20.68 15.82
N ILE A 287 -7.14 -21.66 15.32
CA ILE A 287 -5.79 -21.50 14.75
C ILE A 287 -5.74 -22.09 13.34
N THR A 288 -4.93 -21.51 12.47
CA THR A 288 -4.70 -22.04 11.13
C THR A 288 -3.80 -23.30 11.19
N LYS A 289 -3.75 -24.05 10.09
CA LYS A 289 -2.85 -25.22 9.98
C LYS A 289 -1.37 -24.86 10.17
N THR A 290 -1.00 -23.58 9.99
CA THR A 290 0.38 -23.09 10.21
C THR A 290 0.60 -22.57 11.63
N GLY A 291 -0.38 -22.71 12.54
CA GLY A 291 -0.31 -22.31 13.94
C GLY A 291 -0.57 -20.81 14.19
N ARG A 292 -1.11 -20.07 13.22
CA ARG A 292 -1.46 -18.66 13.39
C ARG A 292 -2.84 -18.52 14.03
N VAL A 293 -2.99 -17.53 14.90
CA VAL A 293 -4.28 -17.21 15.52
C VAL A 293 -5.25 -16.71 14.43
N LYS A 294 -6.35 -17.44 14.24
CA LYS A 294 -7.41 -17.13 13.29
C LYS A 294 -8.54 -16.36 13.96
N ASN A 295 -9.09 -16.92 15.03
CA ASN A 295 -10.14 -16.31 15.84
C ASN A 295 -9.79 -16.35 17.33
N ILE A 296 -10.18 -15.30 18.05
CA ILE A 296 -9.85 -15.11 19.46
C ILE A 296 -10.97 -14.37 20.16
N LYS A 297 -11.24 -14.75 21.41
CA LYS A 297 -12.15 -14.07 22.33
C LYS A 297 -11.36 -13.38 23.42
N LEU A 298 -11.61 -12.10 23.61
CA LEU A 298 -11.07 -11.30 24.70
C LEU A 298 -12.17 -11.11 25.73
N ILE A 299 -11.89 -11.38 26.99
CA ILE A 299 -12.82 -11.21 28.10
C ILE A 299 -12.23 -10.15 29.03
N GLY A 300 -13.01 -9.10 29.28
CA GLY A 300 -12.64 -7.98 30.15
C GLY A 300 -13.54 -7.88 31.39
N ASN A 301 -13.47 -6.73 32.07
CA ASN A 301 -14.30 -6.47 33.26
C ASN A 301 -15.78 -6.28 32.91
N ASN A 302 -16.08 -5.75 31.72
CA ASN A 302 -17.42 -5.25 31.33
C ASN A 302 -18.01 -6.07 30.18
N GLY A 303 -17.45 -7.24 29.84
CA GLY A 303 -17.95 -8.08 28.77
C GLY A 303 -16.84 -8.77 27.96
N SER A 304 -17.20 -9.28 26.79
CA SER A 304 -16.27 -9.98 25.90
C SER A 304 -16.33 -9.43 24.47
N LEU A 305 -15.29 -9.71 23.70
CA LEU A 305 -15.13 -9.27 22.31
C LEU A 305 -14.47 -10.37 21.48
N ASP A 306 -15.17 -10.84 20.46
CA ASP A 306 -14.62 -11.78 19.47
C ASP A 306 -13.95 -11.01 18.33
N LEU A 307 -12.73 -11.40 17.99
CA LEU A 307 -11.91 -10.78 16.96
C LEU A 307 -11.23 -11.82 16.08
N SER A 308 -10.97 -11.46 14.83
CA SER A 308 -9.97 -12.20 14.04
C SER A 308 -8.56 -11.86 14.55
N GLY A 309 -7.63 -12.83 14.44
CA GLY A 309 -6.22 -12.61 14.74
C GLY A 309 -5.64 -11.43 13.95
N THR A 310 -6.10 -11.20 12.71
CA THR A 310 -5.72 -10.05 11.89
C THR A 310 -6.20 -8.72 12.49
N SER A 311 -7.44 -8.66 12.99
CA SER A 311 -7.99 -7.48 13.65
C SER A 311 -7.24 -7.17 14.94
N LEU A 312 -6.96 -8.19 15.75
CA LEU A 312 -6.16 -8.04 16.97
C LEU A 312 -4.74 -7.58 16.66
N ARG A 313 -4.09 -8.21 15.67
CA ARG A 313 -2.76 -7.81 15.18
C ARG A 313 -2.74 -6.32 14.84
N LYS A 314 -3.71 -5.81 14.08
CA LYS A 314 -3.80 -4.40 13.69
C LYS A 314 -4.03 -3.50 14.92
N LYS A 315 -4.95 -3.86 15.80
CA LYS A 315 -5.31 -3.07 16.98
C LYS A 315 -4.15 -2.94 17.98
N LEU A 316 -3.44 -4.02 18.22
CA LEU A 316 -2.28 -4.05 19.11
C LEU A 316 -0.94 -3.71 18.41
N GLY A 317 -0.93 -3.49 17.09
CA GLY A 317 0.29 -3.24 16.32
C GLY A 317 1.28 -4.40 16.39
N LEU A 318 0.82 -5.65 16.34
CA LEU A 318 1.67 -6.84 16.36
C LEU A 318 2.28 -7.08 14.98
N LYS A 319 3.45 -7.74 14.94
CA LYS A 319 4.15 -7.96 13.66
C LYS A 319 3.51 -9.04 12.80
N SER A 320 2.91 -10.07 13.39
CA SER A 320 2.25 -11.18 12.68
C SER A 320 1.06 -11.70 13.49
N THR A 321 0.33 -12.68 12.96
CA THR A 321 -0.68 -13.45 13.67
C THR A 321 -0.14 -14.76 14.25
N LEU A 322 1.16 -15.05 14.11
CA LEU A 322 1.82 -16.17 14.73
C LEU A 322 2.40 -15.73 16.09
N PHE A 323 1.59 -15.80 17.13
CA PHE A 323 1.94 -15.34 18.46
C PHE A 323 1.32 -16.21 19.57
N ARG A 324 1.88 -16.07 20.78
CA ARG A 324 1.39 -16.63 22.03
C ARG A 324 1.25 -15.51 23.07
N PHE A 325 0.36 -15.72 24.03
CA PHE A 325 0.12 -14.83 25.15
C PHE A 325 0.67 -15.37 26.43
N ASN A 326 1.10 -14.49 27.31
CA ASN A 326 1.38 -14.81 28.70
C ASN A 326 1.09 -13.57 29.58
N PHE A 327 0.37 -13.72 30.68
CA PHE A 327 0.27 -12.67 31.69
C PHE A 327 1.48 -12.75 32.61
N ILE A 328 2.22 -11.64 32.75
CA ILE A 328 3.39 -11.53 33.62
C ILE A 328 2.94 -11.01 34.97
N GLY A 329 3.08 -11.85 36.01
CA GLY A 329 2.75 -11.53 37.41
C GLY A 329 2.30 -12.76 38.17
N ILE A 330 2.25 -12.68 39.48
CA ILE A 330 2.11 -13.82 40.39
C ILE A 330 0.84 -14.64 40.07
N ASN A 331 1.02 -15.94 39.77
CA ASN A 331 0.04 -17.00 39.49
C ASN A 331 -0.65 -16.94 38.10
N THR A 332 -0.06 -17.63 37.14
CA THR A 332 -0.72 -18.02 35.89
C THR A 332 -1.14 -19.47 35.91
N ASN A 333 -2.43 -19.74 35.96
CA ASN A 333 -2.98 -21.08 35.68
C ASN A 333 -3.29 -21.16 34.17
N GLN A 334 -2.65 -22.09 33.48
CA GLN A 334 -2.99 -22.46 32.09
C GLN A 334 -3.94 -23.66 32.15
N GLU A 335 -5.20 -23.44 31.88
CA GLU A 335 -6.18 -24.50 31.67
C GLU A 335 -6.86 -24.29 30.30
N ASN A 336 -6.87 -25.37 29.51
CA ASN A 336 -7.68 -25.51 28.28
C ASN A 336 -7.70 -24.28 27.34
N ASN A 337 -6.52 -23.81 26.82
CA ASN A 337 -6.40 -22.67 25.92
C ASN A 337 -6.85 -21.32 26.47
N LYS A 338 -7.09 -21.20 27.78
CA LYS A 338 -7.45 -19.97 28.49
C LYS A 338 -6.31 -19.45 29.33
N ILE A 339 -6.01 -18.16 29.25
CA ILE A 339 -4.98 -17.50 30.05
C ILE A 339 -5.62 -16.38 30.84
N LYS A 340 -5.58 -16.47 32.18
CA LYS A 340 -6.19 -15.50 33.11
C LYS A 340 -5.18 -14.48 33.65
N ASN A 341 -5.64 -13.25 33.87
CA ASN A 341 -4.84 -12.15 34.40
C ASN A 341 -5.12 -11.93 35.90
N SER A 342 -4.09 -11.84 36.70
CA SER A 342 -4.14 -11.40 38.09
C SER A 342 -3.35 -10.11 38.27
N ASN A 343 -3.90 -8.97 37.82
CA ASN A 343 -3.38 -7.60 38.02
C ASN A 343 -2.07 -7.19 37.30
N ASN A 344 -1.66 -7.85 36.22
CA ASN A 344 -0.34 -7.67 35.64
C ASN A 344 -0.33 -7.35 34.14
N SER A 345 0.86 -7.27 33.55
CA SER A 345 1.06 -6.94 32.14
C SER A 345 0.82 -8.15 31.25
N LEU A 346 0.26 -7.93 30.06
CA LEU A 346 0.12 -8.91 29.01
C LEU A 346 1.39 -8.93 28.14
N LEU A 347 2.14 -10.02 28.18
CA LEU A 347 3.24 -10.30 27.24
C LEU A 347 2.68 -11.04 26.03
N ILE A 348 2.91 -10.50 24.84
CA ILE A 348 2.69 -11.18 23.57
C ILE A 348 4.04 -11.44 22.91
N SER A 349 4.34 -12.68 22.62
CA SER A 349 5.55 -13.10 21.92
C SER A 349 5.18 -13.81 20.62
N GLY A 350 5.90 -13.55 19.54
CA GLY A 350 5.57 -14.15 18.27
C GLY A 350 6.75 -14.21 17.31
N MET A 351 6.47 -14.73 16.12
CA MET A 351 7.46 -14.93 15.06
C MET A 351 6.92 -14.38 13.74
N GLY A 352 7.87 -14.00 12.85
CA GLY A 352 7.55 -13.48 11.52
C GLY A 352 7.04 -12.04 11.51
N SER A 353 6.76 -11.52 10.34
CA SER A 353 6.27 -10.15 10.14
C SER A 353 5.48 -10.04 8.84
N GLY A 354 4.27 -9.52 8.93
CA GLY A 354 3.32 -9.42 7.83
C GLY A 354 2.15 -10.41 7.97
N HIS A 355 1.35 -10.50 6.91
CA HIS A 355 0.15 -11.35 6.88
C HIS A 355 0.45 -12.84 6.63
N GLY A 356 1.66 -13.19 6.18
CA GLY A 356 2.08 -14.57 5.95
C GLY A 356 1.76 -15.15 4.58
N VAL A 357 0.95 -14.52 3.74
CA VAL A 357 0.47 -15.06 2.46
C VAL A 357 1.39 -14.64 1.30
N GLY A 358 1.64 -15.54 0.33
CA GLY A 358 2.44 -15.28 -0.86
C GLY A 358 3.93 -15.20 -0.57
N MET A 359 4.68 -14.32 -1.26
CA MET A 359 6.14 -14.29 -1.19
C MET A 359 6.65 -13.69 0.14
N SER A 360 7.44 -14.48 0.87
CA SER A 360 8.25 -14.00 2.00
C SER A 360 9.52 -13.30 1.48
N GLN A 361 9.72 -12.04 1.86
CA GLN A 361 10.89 -11.27 1.44
C GLN A 361 12.20 -11.86 1.97
N TRP A 362 12.24 -12.26 3.25
CA TRP A 362 13.41 -12.94 3.83
C TRP A 362 13.62 -14.32 3.23
N GLY A 363 12.56 -15.07 2.95
CA GLY A 363 12.66 -16.34 2.25
C GLY A 363 13.19 -16.20 0.83
N ALA A 364 12.69 -15.20 0.07
CA ALA A 364 13.22 -14.88 -1.26
C ALA A 364 14.71 -14.52 -1.22
N LYS A 365 15.16 -13.76 -0.19
CA LYS A 365 16.59 -13.49 0.03
C LYS A 365 17.40 -14.78 0.19
N TYR A 366 16.94 -15.71 1.03
CA TYR A 366 17.68 -16.94 1.31
C TYR A 366 17.65 -17.92 0.14
N LEU A 367 16.57 -18.00 -0.60
CA LEU A 367 16.54 -18.74 -1.87
C LEU A 367 17.53 -18.17 -2.88
N ALA A 368 17.59 -16.85 -3.03
CA ALA A 368 18.56 -16.18 -3.90
C ALA A 368 20.02 -16.40 -3.47
N ILE A 369 20.31 -16.45 -2.16
CA ILE A 369 21.65 -16.82 -1.65
C ILE A 369 22.03 -18.26 -2.04
N ARG A 370 21.05 -19.16 -2.13
CA ARG A 370 21.22 -20.56 -2.57
C ARG A 370 21.28 -20.73 -4.09
N GLY A 371 21.31 -19.62 -4.88
CA GLY A 371 21.44 -19.66 -6.32
C GLY A 371 20.11 -19.68 -7.10
N TYR A 372 18.96 -19.69 -6.43
CA TYR A 372 17.67 -19.65 -7.12
C TYR A 372 17.48 -18.34 -7.88
N GLN A 373 17.03 -18.43 -9.12
CA GLN A 373 16.70 -17.28 -9.95
C GLN A 373 15.35 -16.68 -9.55
N ALA A 374 15.11 -15.43 -9.90
CA ALA A 374 13.86 -14.72 -9.56
C ALA A 374 12.59 -15.48 -9.98
N LYS A 375 12.62 -16.13 -11.16
CA LYS A 375 11.47 -16.92 -11.64
C LYS A 375 11.19 -18.15 -10.77
N ASP A 376 12.24 -18.82 -10.30
CA ASP A 376 12.11 -20.02 -9.44
C ASP A 376 11.61 -19.62 -8.04
N ILE A 377 12.12 -18.50 -7.51
CA ILE A 377 11.65 -17.91 -6.26
C ILE A 377 10.13 -17.62 -6.34
N LEU A 378 9.67 -16.99 -7.42
CA LEU A 378 8.25 -16.68 -7.60
C LEU A 378 7.39 -17.94 -7.75
N LYS A 379 7.84 -18.95 -8.51
CA LYS A 379 7.14 -20.24 -8.66
C LYS A 379 7.09 -21.04 -7.36
N HIS A 380 8.06 -20.83 -6.44
CA HIS A 380 8.02 -21.43 -5.12
C HIS A 380 6.84 -20.88 -4.30
N TYR A 381 6.63 -19.57 -4.29
CA TYR A 381 5.60 -18.91 -3.46
C TYR A 381 4.21 -18.81 -4.10
N TYR A 382 4.14 -18.78 -5.43
CA TYR A 382 2.89 -18.72 -6.17
C TYR A 382 2.75 -19.97 -7.03
N LYS A 383 1.68 -20.73 -6.82
CA LYS A 383 1.47 -22.00 -7.53
C LYS A 383 0.78 -21.80 -8.88
N GLU A 384 1.04 -22.71 -9.81
CA GLU A 384 0.40 -22.75 -11.15
C GLU A 384 0.44 -21.40 -11.89
N ILE A 385 1.58 -20.70 -11.78
CA ILE A 385 1.76 -19.39 -12.39
C ILE A 385 2.60 -19.45 -13.67
N GLN A 386 2.39 -18.45 -14.50
CA GLN A 386 3.27 -18.10 -15.61
C GLN A 386 3.87 -16.71 -15.38
N ILE A 387 5.11 -16.51 -15.82
CA ILE A 387 5.80 -15.22 -15.78
C ILE A 387 6.06 -14.83 -17.21
N LYS A 388 5.40 -13.79 -17.69
CA LYS A 388 5.43 -13.33 -19.07
C LYS A 388 5.36 -11.81 -19.19
N PRO A 389 5.71 -11.25 -20.36
CA PRO A 389 5.56 -9.83 -20.61
C PRO A 389 4.09 -9.36 -20.48
N PHE A 390 3.89 -8.21 -19.86
CA PHE A 390 2.57 -7.61 -19.69
C PHE A 390 1.77 -7.45 -21.00
N LYS A 391 2.45 -7.16 -22.10
CA LYS A 391 1.83 -7.03 -23.43
C LYS A 391 1.07 -8.28 -23.89
N GLU A 392 1.45 -9.46 -23.40
CA GLU A 392 0.85 -10.74 -23.80
C GLU A 392 -0.47 -11.04 -23.10
N ILE A 393 -0.89 -10.18 -22.14
CA ILE A 393 -2.14 -10.38 -21.40
C ILE A 393 -3.33 -9.69 -22.09
N TYR A 394 -3.07 -8.63 -22.83
CA TYR A 394 -4.06 -7.74 -23.44
C TYR A 394 -4.08 -7.84 -24.99
N LYS A 395 -3.62 -8.97 -25.51
CA LYS A 395 -3.76 -9.30 -26.93
C LYS A 395 -5.12 -9.89 -27.24
#